data_e8ee538db517638bcd98584d1c0e20cb
#
_entry.id   e8ee538db517638bcd98584d1c0e20cb
#
_cell.length_a   1.000
_cell.length_b   1.000
_cell.length_c   1.000
_cell.angle_alpha   90.00
_cell.angle_beta   90.00
_cell.angle_gamma   90.00
#
_symmetry.space_group_name_H-M   'P 1'
#
loop_
_entity.id
_entity.type
_entity.pdbx_description
1 polymer ?
#
loop_
_entity_poly.entity_id
_entity_poly.type
_entity_poly.pdbx_seq_one_letter_code
_entity_poly.pdbx_strand_id
1 'polypeptide(L)'
;NGFLADRLDREEFFTKWQTSGKRLRHWLINALHFYLKELWRKERRHDALSIDQDEDGARNTEEPATIDREVDRNWARSLVAAACRDAQASCQEDGLGEHWELFIRHHLDGVAYADCVREFGVDPKRCAVMVRTASDRFRSAVQERLRQDGVPDAEIDEELVSLQEAI
;
A
#
# COMPACT_ATOMS: atom_id res chain seq x y z
N ASN A 1 -24.88 0.25 8.97
CA ASN A 1 -23.93 -0.70 9.57
C ASN A 1 -23.16 -1.36 8.44
N GLY A 2 -21.89 -0.97 8.31
CA GLY A 2 -21.03 -1.41 7.22
C GLY A 2 -20.35 -2.75 7.50
N PHE A 3 -19.58 -3.21 6.51
CA PHE A 3 -18.78 -4.44 6.55
C PHE A 3 -17.97 -4.62 7.85
N LEU A 4 -17.31 -3.55 8.31
CA LEU A 4 -16.47 -3.62 9.50
C LEU A 4 -17.28 -3.95 10.76
N ALA A 5 -18.45 -3.31 10.95
CA ALA A 5 -19.31 -3.60 12.09
C ALA A 5 -19.86 -5.04 12.04
N ASP A 6 -20.28 -5.54 10.85
CA ASP A 6 -20.78 -6.92 10.72
C ASP A 6 -19.70 -7.99 10.94
N ARG A 7 -18.46 -7.72 10.58
CA ARG A 7 -17.39 -8.73 10.63
C ARG A 7 -16.50 -8.60 11.87
N LEU A 8 -16.23 -7.38 12.37
CA LEU A 8 -15.36 -7.18 13.54
C LEU A 8 -16.05 -7.55 14.84
N ASP A 9 -17.38 -7.46 14.91
CA ASP A 9 -18.15 -7.90 16.08
C ASP A 9 -18.22 -9.43 16.26
N ARG A 10 -17.71 -10.19 15.27
CA ARG A 10 -17.66 -11.65 15.34
C ARG A 10 -16.35 -12.09 16.00
N GLU A 11 -16.41 -12.58 17.23
CA GLU A 11 -15.23 -13.07 17.98
C GLU A 11 -14.37 -14.08 17.19
N GLU A 12 -15.01 -14.90 16.33
CA GLU A 12 -14.31 -15.87 15.50
C GLU A 12 -13.56 -15.27 14.30
N PHE A 13 -13.80 -14.00 13.93
CA PHE A 13 -13.24 -13.45 12.71
C PHE A 13 -11.71 -13.38 12.76
N PHE A 14 -11.18 -12.83 13.83
CA PHE A 14 -9.73 -12.74 14.03
C PHE A 14 -9.09 -14.08 14.39
N THR A 15 -9.78 -14.94 15.12
CA THR A 15 -9.31 -16.30 15.42
C THR A 15 -9.14 -17.11 14.13
N LYS A 16 -10.08 -17.01 13.20
CA LYS A 16 -9.98 -17.66 11.88
C LYS A 16 -8.86 -17.07 11.04
N TRP A 17 -8.62 -15.74 11.12
CA TRP A 17 -7.48 -15.14 10.48
C TRP A 17 -6.16 -15.67 11.01
N GLN A 18 -5.96 -15.67 12.34
CA GLN A 18 -4.73 -16.16 12.98
C GLN A 18 -4.38 -17.59 12.59
N THR A 19 -5.39 -18.45 12.44
CA THR A 19 -5.19 -19.85 12.04
C THR A 19 -5.04 -20.03 10.52
N SER A 20 -5.35 -19.02 9.72
CA SER A 20 -5.35 -19.13 8.25
C SER A 20 -3.97 -19.06 7.60
N GLY A 21 -2.95 -18.57 8.33
CA GLY A 21 -1.62 -18.27 7.78
C GLY A 21 -1.59 -17.14 6.76
N LYS A 22 -2.70 -16.43 6.56
CA LYS A 22 -2.81 -15.32 5.60
C LYS A 22 -2.49 -14.00 6.27
N ARG A 23 -1.88 -13.07 5.52
CA ARG A 23 -1.72 -11.68 5.96
C ARG A 23 -3.09 -11.05 6.20
N LEU A 24 -3.20 -10.22 7.25
CA LEU A 24 -4.47 -9.58 7.63
C LEU A 24 -5.10 -8.83 6.45
N ARG A 25 -4.30 -8.13 5.66
CA ARG A 25 -4.74 -7.42 4.45
C ARG A 25 -5.49 -8.33 3.49
N HIS A 26 -4.88 -9.43 3.08
CA HIS A 26 -5.50 -10.38 2.15
C HIS A 26 -6.71 -11.08 2.76
N TRP A 27 -6.69 -11.32 4.07
CA TRP A 27 -7.85 -11.86 4.77
C TRP A 27 -9.03 -10.88 4.76
N LEU A 28 -8.78 -9.59 5.04
CA LEU A 28 -9.80 -8.54 5.03
C LEU A 28 -10.39 -8.31 3.62
N ILE A 29 -9.56 -8.30 2.58
CA ILE A 29 -10.00 -8.17 1.19
C ILE A 29 -10.93 -9.33 0.83
N ASN A 30 -10.52 -10.56 1.12
CA ASN A 30 -11.36 -11.74 0.87
C ASN A 30 -12.68 -11.69 1.64
N ALA A 31 -12.65 -11.27 2.90
CA ALA A 31 -13.85 -11.14 3.72
C ALA A 31 -14.79 -10.06 3.18
N LEU A 32 -14.25 -8.94 2.66
CA LEU A 32 -15.01 -7.88 2.01
C LEU A 32 -15.67 -8.38 0.72
N HIS A 33 -14.95 -9.14 -0.11
CA HIS A 33 -15.52 -9.74 -1.32
C HIS A 33 -16.70 -10.68 -1.01
N PHE A 34 -16.56 -11.52 0.02
CA PHE A 34 -17.66 -12.38 0.45
C PHE A 34 -18.86 -11.57 0.94
N TYR A 35 -18.62 -10.52 1.71
CA TYR A 35 -19.66 -9.64 2.21
C TYR A 35 -20.41 -8.94 1.07
N LEU A 36 -19.69 -8.38 0.08
CA LEU A 36 -20.29 -7.75 -1.10
C LEU A 36 -21.11 -8.76 -1.92
N LYS A 37 -20.61 -9.99 -2.13
CA LYS A 37 -21.37 -11.05 -2.80
C LYS A 37 -22.65 -11.41 -2.04
N GLU A 38 -22.61 -11.44 -0.71
CA GLU A 38 -23.82 -11.67 0.11
C GLU A 38 -24.82 -10.53 -0.01
N LEU A 39 -24.37 -9.26 -0.01
CA LEU A 39 -25.22 -8.10 -0.23
C LEU A 39 -25.92 -8.15 -1.59
N TRP A 40 -25.15 -8.38 -2.66
CA TRP A 40 -25.72 -8.48 -4.02
C TRP A 40 -26.73 -9.64 -4.15
N ARG A 41 -26.47 -10.76 -3.48
CA ARG A 41 -27.45 -11.87 -3.46
C ARG A 41 -28.72 -11.50 -2.68
N LYS A 42 -28.63 -10.68 -1.64
CA LYS A 42 -29.78 -10.18 -0.88
C LYS A 42 -30.58 -9.17 -1.70
N GLU A 43 -29.91 -8.23 -2.36
CA GLU A 43 -30.55 -7.25 -3.25
C GLU A 43 -31.27 -7.94 -4.42
N ARG A 44 -30.61 -8.85 -5.13
CA ARG A 44 -31.26 -9.62 -6.21
C ARG A 44 -32.46 -10.44 -5.75
N ARG A 45 -32.47 -10.97 -4.53
CA ARG A 45 -33.63 -11.66 -3.97
C ARG A 45 -34.76 -10.69 -3.63
N HIS A 46 -34.43 -9.48 -3.21
CA HIS A 46 -35.41 -8.44 -2.94
C HIS A 46 -36.03 -7.92 -4.24
N ASP A 47 -35.23 -7.71 -5.27
CA ASP A 47 -35.68 -7.29 -6.60
C ASP A 47 -36.49 -8.37 -7.30
N ALA A 48 -36.17 -9.65 -7.11
CA ALA A 48 -36.95 -10.77 -7.65
C ALA A 48 -38.30 -10.97 -6.96
N LEU A 49 -38.54 -10.37 -5.79
CA LEU A 49 -39.83 -10.36 -5.09
C LEU A 49 -40.67 -9.13 -5.44
N SER A 50 -40.11 -8.13 -6.09
CA SER A 50 -40.83 -6.99 -6.69
C SER A 50 -40.72 -7.08 -8.20
N ILE A 51 -41.49 -8.04 -8.77
CA ILE A 51 -41.66 -8.13 -10.21
C ILE A 51 -42.67 -7.04 -10.62
N ASP A 52 -42.16 -5.96 -11.21
CA ASP A 52 -42.62 -5.39 -12.49
C ASP A 52 -41.67 -4.27 -12.94
N GLN A 53 -41.18 -4.46 -14.19
CA GLN A 53 -40.65 -3.45 -15.13
C GLN A 53 -39.41 -2.64 -14.71
N ASP A 54 -38.25 -2.84 -15.26
CA ASP A 54 -37.73 -2.20 -16.46
C ASP A 54 -36.27 -2.65 -16.70
N GLU A 55 -36.02 -2.93 -17.94
CA GLU A 55 -34.73 -3.28 -18.51
C GLU A 55 -33.71 -2.14 -18.39
N ASP A 56 -32.45 -2.53 -18.45
CA ASP A 56 -31.29 -1.71 -18.75
C ASP A 56 -30.71 -0.84 -17.62
N GLY A 57 -29.97 -1.47 -16.78
CA GLY A 57 -28.90 -0.86 -16.00
C GLY A 57 -27.72 -1.82 -16.00
N ALA A 58 -26.88 -1.76 -17.03
CA ALA A 58 -25.54 -2.31 -17.00
C ALA A 58 -24.78 -1.62 -15.86
N ARG A 59 -25.00 -2.09 -14.62
CA ARG A 59 -24.12 -1.75 -13.49
C ARG A 59 -22.79 -2.38 -13.80
N ASN A 60 -21.80 -1.53 -14.06
CA ASN A 60 -20.40 -1.85 -14.17
C ASN A 60 -20.01 -2.70 -12.96
N THR A 61 -20.11 -4.02 -13.12
CA THR A 61 -19.57 -4.98 -12.16
C THR A 61 -18.08 -5.03 -12.47
N GLU A 62 -17.32 -4.13 -11.87
CA GLU A 62 -15.86 -4.23 -11.90
C GLU A 62 -15.49 -5.64 -11.47
N GLU A 63 -14.71 -6.32 -12.29
CA GLU A 63 -14.29 -7.69 -11.98
C GLU A 63 -13.56 -7.70 -10.63
N PRO A 64 -13.77 -8.70 -9.76
CA PRO A 64 -13.10 -8.80 -8.46
C PRO A 64 -11.58 -8.60 -8.52
N ALA A 65 -10.95 -9.04 -9.60
CA ALA A 65 -9.52 -8.84 -9.85
C ALA A 65 -9.10 -7.36 -10.02
N THR A 66 -10.00 -6.48 -10.46
CA THR A 66 -9.72 -5.04 -10.61
C THR A 66 -9.75 -4.37 -9.24
N ILE A 67 -10.71 -4.72 -8.40
CA ILE A 67 -10.82 -4.20 -7.03
C ILE A 67 -9.59 -4.60 -6.20
N ASP A 68 -9.14 -5.86 -6.31
CA ASP A 68 -7.94 -6.34 -5.61
C ASP A 68 -6.71 -5.52 -5.99
N ARG A 69 -6.49 -5.27 -7.29
CA ARG A 69 -5.37 -4.46 -7.78
C ARG A 69 -5.42 -3.01 -7.30
N GLU A 70 -6.60 -2.41 -7.25
CA GLU A 70 -6.75 -1.04 -6.75
C GLU A 70 -6.48 -0.94 -5.26
N VAL A 71 -6.95 -1.91 -4.46
CA VAL A 71 -6.67 -1.96 -3.02
C VAL A 71 -5.18 -2.16 -2.78
N ASP A 72 -4.53 -3.07 -3.50
CA ASP A 72 -3.09 -3.29 -3.39
C ASP A 72 -2.30 -2.04 -3.79
N ARG A 73 -2.68 -1.37 -4.88
CA ARG A 73 -2.05 -0.11 -5.31
C ARG A 73 -2.21 1.02 -4.29
N ASN A 74 -3.39 1.19 -3.74
CA ASN A 74 -3.67 2.22 -2.74
C ASN A 74 -2.93 1.94 -1.43
N TRP A 75 -2.85 0.68 -1.02
CA TRP A 75 -2.03 0.28 0.12
C TRP A 75 -0.54 0.55 -0.13
N ALA A 76 -0.01 0.13 -1.27
CA ALA A 76 1.39 0.35 -1.64
C ALA A 76 1.75 1.84 -1.62
N ARG A 77 0.91 2.70 -2.22
CA ARG A 77 1.10 4.16 -2.18
C ARG A 77 1.08 4.73 -0.77
N SER A 78 0.15 4.27 0.06
CA SER A 78 0.02 4.72 1.45
C SER A 78 1.24 4.32 2.28
N LEU A 79 1.74 3.10 2.10
CA LEU A 79 2.93 2.58 2.77
C LEU A 79 4.18 3.38 2.36
N VAL A 80 4.38 3.57 1.05
CA VAL A 80 5.51 4.34 0.52
C VAL A 80 5.47 5.79 1.01
N ALA A 81 4.30 6.44 0.98
CA ALA A 81 4.14 7.80 1.49
C ALA A 81 4.44 7.91 2.99
N ALA A 82 4.06 6.90 3.78
CA ALA A 82 4.42 6.85 5.20
C ALA A 82 5.94 6.66 5.40
N ALA A 83 6.55 5.72 4.67
CA ALA A 83 7.98 5.48 4.72
C ALA A 83 8.81 6.71 4.28
N CYS A 84 8.34 7.48 3.28
CA CYS A 84 8.97 8.75 2.90
C CYS A 84 8.98 9.74 4.07
N ARG A 85 7.86 9.90 4.79
CA ARG A 85 7.78 10.79 5.95
C ARG A 85 8.73 10.37 7.07
N ASP A 86 8.79 9.06 7.36
CA ASP A 86 9.66 8.54 8.41
C ASP A 86 11.14 8.70 8.05
N ALA A 87 11.52 8.38 6.81
CA ALA A 87 12.88 8.55 6.32
C ALA A 87 13.30 10.03 6.30
N GLN A 88 12.40 10.93 5.89
CA GLN A 88 12.63 12.38 5.95
C GLN A 88 12.88 12.85 7.38
N ALA A 89 12.02 12.46 8.32
CA ALA A 89 12.17 12.81 9.73
C ALA A 89 13.50 12.30 10.29
N SER A 90 13.84 11.04 10.04
CA SER A 90 15.12 10.46 10.45
C SER A 90 16.33 11.18 9.85
N CYS A 91 16.26 11.56 8.57
CA CYS A 91 17.32 12.36 7.96
C CYS A 91 17.44 13.75 8.60
N GLN A 92 16.33 14.40 8.94
CA GLN A 92 16.35 15.72 9.59
C GLN A 92 16.92 15.66 11.00
N GLU A 93 16.53 14.67 11.80
CA GLU A 93 17.02 14.46 13.16
C GLU A 93 18.55 14.25 13.20
N ASP A 94 19.10 13.57 12.19
CA ASP A 94 20.54 13.30 12.08
C ASP A 94 21.33 14.40 11.32
N GLY A 95 20.68 15.53 10.95
CA GLY A 95 21.31 16.62 10.19
C GLY A 95 21.61 16.27 8.72
N LEU A 96 20.91 15.28 8.18
CA LEU A 96 21.04 14.78 6.81
C LEU A 96 19.94 15.32 5.87
N GLY A 97 19.36 16.48 6.14
CA GLY A 97 18.28 17.06 5.35
C GLY A 97 18.63 17.23 3.86
N GLU A 98 19.85 17.71 3.55
CA GLU A 98 20.33 17.79 2.15
C GLU A 98 20.43 16.44 1.46
N HIS A 99 20.73 15.36 2.19
CA HIS A 99 20.78 14.00 1.63
C HIS A 99 19.38 13.57 1.18
N TRP A 100 18.35 13.89 1.99
CA TRP A 100 16.98 13.62 1.66
C TRP A 100 16.50 14.43 0.45
N GLU A 101 16.82 15.72 0.39
CA GLU A 101 16.48 16.58 -0.76
C GLU A 101 17.10 16.06 -2.06
N LEU A 102 18.39 15.69 -2.03
CA LEU A 102 19.06 15.06 -3.17
C LEU A 102 18.40 13.74 -3.61
N PHE A 103 18.00 12.90 -2.64
CA PHE A 103 17.27 11.67 -2.92
C PHE A 103 15.95 11.93 -3.64
N ILE A 104 15.15 12.88 -3.15
CA ILE A 104 13.87 13.28 -3.78
C ILE A 104 14.11 13.78 -5.20
N ARG A 105 15.05 14.73 -5.38
CA ARG A 105 15.36 15.32 -6.69
C ARG A 105 15.77 14.27 -7.72
N HIS A 106 16.59 13.31 -7.28
CA HIS A 106 17.09 12.27 -8.20
C HIS A 106 16.05 11.18 -8.48
N HIS A 107 15.40 10.62 -7.44
CA HIS A 107 14.55 9.43 -7.59
C HIS A 107 13.08 9.74 -7.85
N LEU A 108 12.53 10.83 -7.30
CA LEU A 108 11.11 11.17 -7.49
C LEU A 108 10.92 12.20 -8.60
N ASP A 109 11.77 13.26 -8.62
CA ASP A 109 11.66 14.29 -9.65
C ASP A 109 12.38 13.92 -10.96
N GLY A 110 13.14 12.82 -10.98
CA GLY A 110 13.83 12.31 -12.15
C GLY A 110 15.01 13.16 -12.61
N VAL A 111 15.56 14.02 -11.74
CA VAL A 111 16.69 14.90 -12.07
C VAL A 111 17.97 14.07 -12.21
N ALA A 112 18.70 14.28 -13.30
CA ALA A 112 19.94 13.57 -13.55
C ALA A 112 21.02 13.91 -12.50
N TYR A 113 21.87 12.97 -12.15
CA TYR A 113 22.95 13.17 -11.18
C TYR A 113 23.82 14.39 -11.44
N ALA A 114 24.16 14.65 -12.72
CA ALA A 114 24.97 15.80 -13.11
C ALA A 114 24.29 17.13 -12.79
N ASP A 115 22.96 17.18 -12.84
CA ASP A 115 22.17 18.36 -12.52
C ASP A 115 22.04 18.54 -11.02
N CYS A 116 21.84 17.45 -10.28
CA CYS A 116 21.89 17.45 -8.80
C CYS A 116 23.23 17.97 -8.29
N VAL A 117 24.35 17.51 -8.86
CA VAL A 117 25.70 17.98 -8.51
C VAL A 117 25.84 19.50 -8.69
N ARG A 118 25.30 20.05 -9.79
CA ARG A 118 25.33 21.49 -10.06
C ARG A 118 24.39 22.28 -9.15
N GLU A 119 23.20 21.78 -8.91
CA GLU A 119 22.17 22.43 -8.09
C GLU A 119 22.60 22.56 -6.64
N PHE A 120 23.17 21.48 -6.07
CA PHE A 120 23.58 21.42 -4.67
C PHE A 120 25.05 21.85 -4.45
N GLY A 121 25.81 22.11 -5.49
CA GLY A 121 27.22 22.53 -5.38
C GLY A 121 28.13 21.50 -4.73
N VAL A 122 27.81 20.21 -4.85
CA VAL A 122 28.59 19.10 -4.28
C VAL A 122 29.38 18.37 -5.35
N ASP A 123 30.50 17.73 -4.98
CA ASP A 123 31.21 16.89 -5.90
C ASP A 123 30.43 15.60 -6.22
N PRO A 124 30.66 14.96 -7.40
CA PRO A 124 29.91 13.77 -7.82
C PRO A 124 29.99 12.58 -6.87
N LYS A 125 31.14 12.37 -6.22
CA LYS A 125 31.31 11.26 -5.28
C LYS A 125 30.50 11.51 -4.01
N ARG A 126 30.56 12.75 -3.49
CA ARG A 126 29.75 13.15 -2.33
C ARG A 126 28.28 13.08 -2.64
N CYS A 127 27.83 13.54 -3.80
CA CYS A 127 26.43 13.41 -4.24
C CYS A 127 25.97 11.95 -4.20
N ALA A 128 26.76 11.02 -4.77
CA ALA A 128 26.42 9.60 -4.77
C ALA A 128 26.30 9.02 -3.35
N VAL A 129 27.21 9.41 -2.44
CA VAL A 129 27.16 8.98 -1.03
C VAL A 129 25.91 9.53 -0.35
N MET A 130 25.58 10.80 -0.56
CA MET A 130 24.40 11.45 0.04
C MET A 130 23.11 10.76 -0.40
N VAL A 131 22.94 10.54 -1.70
CA VAL A 131 21.74 9.83 -2.24
C VAL A 131 21.67 8.42 -1.71
N ARG A 132 22.79 7.69 -1.66
CA ARG A 132 22.81 6.32 -1.11
C ARG A 132 22.39 6.30 0.35
N THR A 133 22.91 7.21 1.17
CA THR A 133 22.57 7.30 2.60
C THR A 133 21.07 7.51 2.78
N ALA A 134 20.46 8.44 2.03
CA ALA A 134 19.03 8.66 2.10
C ALA A 134 18.21 7.46 1.55
N SER A 135 18.71 6.79 0.49
CA SER A 135 18.10 5.56 -0.04
C SER A 135 18.10 4.43 1.00
N ASP A 136 19.19 4.27 1.76
CA ASP A 136 19.27 3.26 2.81
C ASP A 136 18.29 3.56 3.96
N ARG A 137 18.13 4.86 4.32
CA ARG A 137 17.12 5.30 5.30
C ARG A 137 15.70 5.02 4.82
N PHE A 138 15.41 5.34 3.57
CA PHE A 138 14.11 5.07 2.96
C PHE A 138 13.81 3.56 2.94
N ARG A 139 14.76 2.73 2.50
CA ARG A 139 14.62 1.28 2.51
C ARG A 139 14.32 0.75 3.91
N SER A 140 15.05 1.22 4.92
CA SER A 140 14.83 0.83 6.32
C SER A 140 13.43 1.23 6.80
N ALA A 141 12.95 2.43 6.43
CA ALA A 141 11.60 2.88 6.76
C ALA A 141 10.52 2.02 6.10
N VAL A 142 10.69 1.63 4.82
CA VAL A 142 9.77 0.71 4.14
C VAL A 142 9.73 -0.64 4.84
N GLN A 143 10.89 -1.22 5.15
CA GLN A 143 10.97 -2.50 5.85
C GLN A 143 10.29 -2.45 7.22
N GLU A 144 10.48 -1.37 7.97
CA GLU A 144 9.84 -1.20 9.27
C GLU A 144 8.32 -1.09 9.14
N ARG A 145 7.81 -0.38 8.13
CA ARG A 145 6.36 -0.34 7.86
C ARG A 145 5.80 -1.71 7.49
N LEU A 146 6.52 -2.49 6.71
CA LEU A 146 6.12 -3.88 6.39
C LEU A 146 6.07 -4.76 7.64
N ARG A 147 7.03 -4.62 8.59
CA ARG A 147 6.98 -5.31 9.88
C ARG A 147 5.77 -4.91 10.71
N GLN A 148 5.48 -3.62 10.78
CA GLN A 148 4.30 -3.09 11.48
C GLN A 148 2.99 -3.62 10.88
N ASP A 149 2.96 -3.84 9.57
CA ASP A 149 1.84 -4.48 8.86
C ASP A 149 1.81 -6.02 9.05
N GLY A 150 2.72 -6.58 9.85
CA GLY A 150 2.77 -8.00 10.20
C GLY A 150 3.48 -8.88 9.18
N VAL A 151 4.31 -8.31 8.29
CA VAL A 151 5.14 -9.09 7.36
C VAL A 151 6.31 -9.70 8.12
N PRO A 152 6.50 -11.05 8.11
CA PRO A 152 7.64 -11.69 8.71
C PRO A 152 8.96 -11.26 8.07
N ASP A 153 10.04 -11.17 8.84
CA ASP A 153 11.36 -10.75 8.32
C ASP A 153 11.83 -11.58 7.12
N ALA A 154 11.54 -12.87 7.11
CA ALA A 154 11.89 -13.76 6.01
C ALA A 154 11.18 -13.46 4.68
N GLU A 155 10.06 -12.75 4.73
CA GLU A 155 9.21 -12.44 3.57
C GLU A 155 9.33 -10.96 3.11
N ILE A 156 10.10 -10.14 3.84
CA ILE A 156 10.23 -8.71 3.55
C ILE A 156 10.76 -8.46 2.13
N ASP A 157 11.77 -9.21 1.69
CA ASP A 157 12.36 -9.01 0.37
C ASP A 157 11.38 -9.36 -0.76
N GLU A 158 10.56 -10.40 -0.60
CA GLU A 158 9.50 -10.75 -1.55
C GLU A 158 8.41 -9.67 -1.59
N GLU A 159 8.07 -9.12 -0.42
CA GLU A 159 7.07 -8.06 -0.34
C GLU A 159 7.57 -6.73 -0.93
N LEU A 160 8.85 -6.42 -0.82
CA LEU A 160 9.45 -5.27 -1.50
C LEU A 160 9.33 -5.38 -3.02
N VAL A 161 9.51 -6.58 -3.60
CA VAL A 161 9.29 -6.81 -5.03
C VAL A 161 7.82 -6.61 -5.39
N SER A 162 6.89 -7.20 -4.62
CA SER A 162 5.45 -7.04 -4.83
C SER A 162 5.00 -5.57 -4.74
N LEU A 163 5.62 -4.80 -3.84
CA LEU A 163 5.37 -3.38 -3.67
C LEU A 163 5.80 -2.58 -4.90
N GLN A 164 6.94 -2.93 -5.51
CA GLN A 164 7.41 -2.29 -6.74
C GLN A 164 6.49 -2.55 -7.94
N GLU A 165 5.92 -3.74 -8.03
CA GLU A 165 4.99 -4.12 -9.09
C GLU A 165 3.60 -3.46 -8.94
N ALA A 166 3.23 -3.06 -7.71
CA ALA A 166 1.93 -2.46 -7.41
C ALA A 166 1.87 -0.94 -7.66
N ILE A 167 3.01 -0.24 -7.72
CA ILE A 167 3.11 1.21 -7.87
C ILE A 167 3.14 1.61 -9.35
#